data_385afd5e7e4a57e814cb63b5703d744c
#
_entry.id   385afd5e7e4a57e814cb63b5703d744c
#
_cell.length_a   1.000
_cell.length_b   1.000
_cell.length_c   1.000
_cell.angle_alpha   90.00
_cell.angle_beta   90.00
_cell.angle_gamma   90.00
#
_symmetry.space_group_name_H-M   'P 1'
#
loop_
_entity.id
_entity.type
_entity.pdbx_description
1 polymer ?
#
loop_
_entity_poly.entity_id
_entity_poly.type
_entity_poly.pdbx_seq_one_letter_code
_entity_poly.pdbx_strand_id
1 'polypeptide(L)'
;MLMWLCKAPPNVQFQFPLPFSARTLIKHLPSWKPNPFSRHRTNSKALTTTTRIVNSSHFETLDSRQQEQIRLYVDALLQWNQKMNLTAVKEVNEVMERHIEDSLTILAPIHKSYTSHCNTSCDKIRLVDVGTGAGLPGLVLAIARPEWNVTLLESMNKRCVFLEHAVSLTGLSNVKVVRGRAENLGHNLGFREQFDVAVARAVAEMRILAEYCLPLVRVGGLFVAAKGHDPQEEVRNAERAVQLMGASLLQLCSVESQSPYGKRTAIVCLKDHPTPKKYPRDPGTPAKMPL
;
A
#
# COMPACT_ATOMS: atom_id res chain seq x y z
N MET A 1 27.97 -43.34 39.22
CA MET A 1 28.69 -44.27 38.33
C MET A 1 27.65 -45.01 37.50
N LEU A 2 27.44 -44.57 36.29
CA LEU A 2 26.92 -45.31 35.12
C LEU A 2 26.67 -44.29 34.02
N MET A 3 27.65 -44.20 33.10
CA MET A 3 27.58 -43.46 31.84
C MET A 3 26.64 -44.20 30.89
N TRP A 4 25.71 -43.49 30.30
CA TRP A 4 25.01 -43.95 29.11
C TRP A 4 25.49 -43.14 27.89
N LEU A 5 26.27 -43.86 27.06
CA LEU A 5 26.65 -43.44 25.71
C LEU A 5 25.46 -43.60 24.79
N CYS A 6 24.92 -42.48 24.25
CA CYS A 6 24.05 -42.55 23.12
C CYS A 6 24.83 -42.32 21.81
N LYS A 7 24.90 -43.40 20.99
CA LYS A 7 25.44 -43.41 19.64
C LYS A 7 24.60 -42.56 18.72
N ALA A 8 25.27 -41.73 17.91
CA ALA A 8 24.66 -41.02 16.80
C ALA A 8 24.36 -41.97 15.62
N PRO A 9 23.25 -41.83 14.90
CA PRO A 9 22.99 -42.56 13.66
C PRO A 9 23.72 -41.94 12.45
N PRO A 10 23.97 -42.72 11.39
CA PRO A 10 24.84 -42.33 10.29
C PRO A 10 24.17 -41.37 9.30
N ASN A 11 25.01 -40.59 8.63
CA ASN A 11 24.77 -39.65 7.52
C ASN A 11 23.69 -40.12 6.52
N VAL A 12 22.63 -39.31 6.39
CA VAL A 12 21.74 -39.33 5.23
C VAL A 12 22.13 -38.15 4.35
N GLN A 13 22.78 -38.41 3.24
CA GLN A 13 23.04 -37.46 2.18
C GLN A 13 21.72 -37.17 1.45
N PHE A 14 21.18 -35.95 1.62
CA PHE A 14 20.12 -35.44 0.74
C PHE A 14 20.76 -34.90 -0.51
N GLN A 15 20.60 -35.60 -1.63
CA GLN A 15 20.84 -35.08 -2.97
C GLN A 15 19.73 -34.10 -3.34
N PHE A 16 20.06 -32.82 -3.50
CA PHE A 16 19.21 -31.82 -4.11
C PHE A 16 19.20 -32.01 -5.61
N PRO A 17 18.05 -32.05 -6.29
CA PRO A 17 18.01 -31.99 -7.74
C PRO A 17 18.34 -30.58 -8.22
N LEU A 18 19.19 -30.50 -9.24
CA LEU A 18 19.63 -29.28 -9.93
C LEU A 18 18.44 -28.55 -10.57
N PRO A 19 18.48 -27.21 -10.69
CA PRO A 19 17.39 -26.44 -11.26
C PRO A 19 17.23 -26.72 -12.75
N PHE A 20 15.99 -26.98 -13.15
CA PHE A 20 15.58 -27.10 -14.55
C PHE A 20 15.88 -25.81 -15.32
N SER A 21 16.67 -25.94 -16.37
CA SER A 21 16.99 -24.92 -17.37
C SER A 21 15.71 -24.39 -18.01
N ALA A 22 15.47 -23.08 -17.89
CA ALA A 22 14.42 -22.35 -18.58
C ALA A 22 14.77 -22.14 -20.07
N ARG A 23 14.74 -23.22 -20.84
CA ARG A 23 14.79 -23.18 -22.32
C ARG A 23 13.82 -24.23 -22.85
N THR A 24 12.55 -23.87 -23.01
CA THR A 24 11.61 -24.47 -24.00
C THR A 24 10.19 -24.01 -23.65
N LEU A 25 9.78 -22.84 -24.13
CA LEU A 25 8.36 -22.48 -24.38
C LEU A 25 8.29 -21.13 -25.12
N ILE A 26 9.03 -21.05 -26.26
CA ILE A 26 8.76 -20.05 -27.30
C ILE A 26 8.50 -20.83 -28.58
N LYS A 27 7.32 -21.33 -28.76
CA LYS A 27 6.77 -21.72 -30.08
C LYS A 27 5.27 -21.43 -30.05
N HIS A 28 4.88 -20.60 -31.00
CA HIS A 28 3.57 -20.16 -31.46
C HIS A 28 3.17 -18.73 -31.08
N LEU A 29 3.89 -17.78 -31.72
CA LEU A 29 3.31 -16.51 -32.12
C LEU A 29 3.28 -16.47 -33.64
N PRO A 30 2.16 -16.15 -34.29
CA PRO A 30 2.12 -16.02 -35.75
C PRO A 30 2.93 -14.79 -36.19
N SER A 31 3.84 -14.99 -37.13
CA SER A 31 4.62 -13.95 -37.76
C SER A 31 3.73 -13.03 -38.60
N TRP A 32 3.62 -11.78 -38.19
CA TRP A 32 3.00 -10.74 -38.99
C TRP A 32 4.03 -10.20 -39.98
N LYS A 33 3.83 -10.49 -41.28
CA LYS A 33 4.60 -9.88 -42.38
C LYS A 33 3.95 -8.53 -42.73
N PRO A 34 4.71 -7.44 -42.85
CA PRO A 34 4.15 -6.19 -43.34
C PRO A 34 3.96 -6.24 -44.85
N ASN A 35 2.79 -5.81 -45.29
CA ASN A 35 2.43 -5.64 -46.71
C ASN A 35 2.97 -4.29 -47.21
N PRO A 36 3.73 -4.21 -48.30
CA PRO A 36 4.10 -2.93 -48.89
C PRO A 36 3.04 -2.49 -49.90
N PHE A 37 2.83 -1.22 -49.97
CA PHE A 37 1.96 -0.43 -50.90
C PHE A 37 0.60 0.01 -50.37
N SER A 38 0.61 1.26 -49.85
CA SER A 38 -0.34 2.29 -50.29
C SER A 38 0.09 3.65 -49.73
N ARG A 39 0.68 4.50 -50.59
CA ARG A 39 0.86 5.93 -50.31
C ARG A 39 -0.48 6.63 -50.44
N HIS A 40 -1.19 6.84 -49.36
CA HIS A 40 -2.19 7.90 -49.29
C HIS A 40 -1.68 9.01 -48.37
N ARG A 41 -1.43 10.16 -49.03
CA ARG A 41 -1.08 11.43 -48.41
C ARG A 41 -2.35 11.97 -47.75
N THR A 42 -2.50 11.74 -46.42
CA THR A 42 -3.52 12.41 -45.64
C THR A 42 -2.83 13.43 -44.73
N ASN A 43 -3.25 14.69 -44.92
CA ASN A 43 -2.92 15.81 -44.06
C ASN A 43 -3.27 15.46 -42.61
N SER A 44 -2.29 15.06 -41.82
CA SER A 44 -2.43 14.98 -40.39
C SER A 44 -2.35 16.40 -39.82
N LYS A 45 -3.50 17.03 -39.55
CA LYS A 45 -3.56 18.07 -38.53
C LYS A 45 -3.05 17.45 -37.27
N ALA A 46 -1.85 17.87 -36.83
CA ALA A 46 -1.37 17.58 -35.51
C ALA A 46 -2.39 18.06 -34.49
N LEU A 47 -3.17 17.16 -33.93
CA LEU A 47 -3.88 17.43 -32.68
C LEU A 47 -2.80 17.59 -31.61
N THR A 48 -2.44 18.83 -31.35
CA THR A 48 -1.69 19.19 -30.17
C THR A 48 -2.66 18.99 -29.00
N THR A 49 -2.70 17.79 -28.45
CA THR A 49 -3.35 17.53 -27.16
C THR A 49 -2.51 18.28 -26.13
N THR A 50 -2.90 19.51 -25.85
CA THR A 50 -2.36 20.26 -24.73
C THR A 50 -2.85 19.53 -23.48
N THR A 51 -2.03 18.58 -22.99
CA THR A 51 -2.23 17.97 -21.69
C THR A 51 -2.11 19.12 -20.69
N ARG A 52 -3.22 19.65 -20.21
CA ARG A 52 -3.25 20.49 -19.02
C ARG A 52 -2.72 19.61 -17.89
N ILE A 53 -1.44 19.72 -17.60
CA ILE A 53 -0.85 19.18 -16.38
C ILE A 53 -1.54 19.96 -15.27
N VAL A 54 -2.37 19.27 -14.53
CA VAL A 54 -2.94 19.83 -13.30
C VAL A 54 -1.77 20.01 -12.35
N ASN A 55 -1.43 21.25 -12.07
CA ASN A 55 -0.42 21.62 -11.10
C ASN A 55 -0.93 21.19 -9.72
N SER A 56 -0.55 20.01 -9.27
CA SER A 56 -0.84 19.56 -7.94
C SER A 56 0.31 19.99 -7.01
N SER A 57 -0.02 20.65 -5.91
CA SER A 57 0.97 21.30 -5.05
C SER A 57 1.99 20.34 -4.44
N HIS A 58 1.60 19.09 -4.12
CA HIS A 58 2.48 18.11 -3.49
C HIS A 58 3.33 17.34 -4.50
N PHE A 59 2.78 17.01 -5.66
CA PHE A 59 3.54 16.34 -6.72
C PHE A 59 4.72 17.20 -7.19
N GLU A 60 4.57 18.52 -7.25
CA GLU A 60 5.64 19.43 -7.66
C GLU A 60 6.78 19.54 -6.64
N THR A 61 6.55 19.17 -5.38
CA THR A 61 7.61 19.10 -4.35
C THR A 61 8.52 17.89 -4.47
N LEU A 62 8.14 16.91 -5.28
CA LEU A 62 8.93 15.70 -5.54
C LEU A 62 10.09 16.01 -6.50
N ASP A 63 11.20 15.29 -6.34
CA ASP A 63 12.30 15.40 -7.29
C ASP A 63 11.96 14.77 -8.67
N SER A 64 12.80 15.05 -9.68
CA SER A 64 12.54 14.61 -11.05
C SER A 64 12.43 13.09 -11.19
N ARG A 65 13.19 12.32 -10.40
CA ARG A 65 13.14 10.85 -10.39
C ARG A 65 11.82 10.35 -9.78
N GLN A 66 11.43 10.92 -8.66
CA GLN A 66 10.16 10.59 -7.99
C GLN A 66 8.95 10.93 -8.87
N GLN A 67 8.97 12.09 -9.53
CA GLN A 67 7.93 12.47 -10.49
C GLN A 67 7.84 11.48 -11.65
N GLU A 68 8.97 11.04 -12.20
CA GLU A 68 8.98 10.03 -13.26
C GLU A 68 8.47 8.67 -12.77
N GLN A 69 8.83 8.25 -11.57
CA GLN A 69 8.30 7.03 -10.95
C GLN A 69 6.78 7.10 -10.78
N ILE A 70 6.24 8.24 -10.37
CA ILE A 70 4.78 8.46 -10.29
C ILE A 70 4.14 8.35 -11.69
N ARG A 71 4.71 8.96 -12.73
CA ARG A 71 4.18 8.86 -14.10
C ARG A 71 4.15 7.41 -14.59
N LEU A 72 5.26 6.68 -14.44
CA LEU A 72 5.34 5.26 -14.78
C LEU A 72 4.27 4.43 -14.04
N TYR A 73 4.09 4.70 -12.75
CA TYR A 73 3.06 4.03 -11.95
C TYR A 73 1.64 4.34 -12.43
N VAL A 74 1.33 5.61 -12.74
CA VAL A 74 0.01 6.04 -13.23
C VAL A 74 -0.30 5.41 -14.59
N ASP A 75 0.66 5.37 -15.49
CA ASP A 75 0.51 4.74 -16.81
C ASP A 75 0.23 3.23 -16.67
N ALA A 76 1.00 2.54 -15.81
CA ALA A 76 0.77 1.13 -15.51
C ALA A 76 -0.60 0.90 -14.87
N LEU A 77 -1.00 1.75 -13.92
CA LEU A 77 -2.31 1.67 -13.27
C LEU A 77 -3.44 1.76 -14.28
N LEU A 78 -3.41 2.74 -15.17
CA LEU A 78 -4.45 2.94 -16.20
C LEU A 78 -4.48 1.79 -17.21
N GLN A 79 -3.30 1.32 -17.64
CA GLN A 79 -3.20 0.17 -18.55
C GLN A 79 -3.79 -1.10 -17.95
N TRP A 80 -3.44 -1.41 -16.70
CA TRP A 80 -3.94 -2.61 -16.03
C TRP A 80 -5.41 -2.47 -15.61
N ASN A 81 -5.86 -1.24 -15.33
CA ASN A 81 -7.24 -0.96 -14.95
C ASN A 81 -8.25 -1.36 -16.04
N GLN A 82 -7.83 -1.33 -17.32
CA GLN A 82 -8.66 -1.79 -18.45
C GLN A 82 -9.05 -3.27 -18.33
N LYS A 83 -8.26 -4.08 -17.60
CA LYS A 83 -8.45 -5.53 -17.48
C LYS A 83 -8.87 -5.99 -16.08
N MET A 84 -8.61 -5.18 -15.04
CA MET A 84 -8.67 -5.66 -13.66
C MET A 84 -9.57 -4.87 -12.70
N ASN A 85 -10.13 -3.74 -13.12
CA ASN A 85 -10.91 -2.84 -12.25
C ASN A 85 -10.14 -2.50 -10.95
N LEU A 86 -8.94 -1.94 -11.08
CA LEU A 86 -8.10 -1.51 -9.97
C LEU A 86 -8.64 -0.24 -9.30
N THR A 87 -9.20 0.66 -10.10
CA THR A 87 -9.82 1.92 -9.68
C THR A 87 -11.01 2.25 -10.57
N ALA A 88 -11.95 3.05 -10.01
CA ALA A 88 -13.05 3.61 -10.79
C ALA A 88 -12.62 4.78 -11.70
N VAL A 89 -11.44 5.35 -11.43
CA VAL A 89 -10.88 6.48 -12.19
C VAL A 89 -10.21 5.98 -13.46
N LYS A 90 -10.44 6.66 -14.58
CA LYS A 90 -9.96 6.23 -15.90
C LYS A 90 -9.09 7.26 -16.61
N GLU A 91 -9.07 8.50 -16.13
CA GLU A 91 -8.35 9.62 -16.75
C GLU A 91 -7.09 9.97 -15.93
N VAL A 92 -5.99 10.27 -16.62
CA VAL A 92 -4.70 10.59 -15.98
C VAL A 92 -4.83 11.72 -14.97
N ASN A 93 -5.47 12.84 -15.38
CA ASN A 93 -5.61 14.01 -14.51
C ASN A 93 -6.41 13.68 -13.25
N GLU A 94 -7.47 12.90 -13.39
CA GLU A 94 -8.29 12.47 -12.26
C GLU A 94 -7.53 11.50 -11.32
N VAL A 95 -6.66 10.64 -11.88
CA VAL A 95 -5.76 9.79 -11.06
C VAL A 95 -4.78 10.66 -10.28
N MET A 96 -4.18 11.66 -10.94
CA MET A 96 -3.24 12.58 -10.27
C MET A 96 -3.91 13.33 -9.12
N GLU A 97 -5.08 13.90 -9.32
CA GLU A 97 -5.81 14.65 -8.30
C GLU A 97 -6.33 13.76 -7.16
N ARG A 98 -7.04 12.67 -7.50
CA ARG A 98 -7.79 11.86 -6.52
C ARG A 98 -6.99 10.76 -5.88
N HIS A 99 -5.89 10.34 -6.49
CA HIS A 99 -5.08 9.23 -5.99
C HIS A 99 -3.68 9.66 -5.58
N ILE A 100 -2.97 10.37 -6.44
CA ILE A 100 -1.60 10.76 -6.14
C ILE A 100 -1.57 11.86 -5.09
N GLU A 101 -2.28 12.98 -5.34
CA GLU A 101 -2.34 14.08 -4.38
C GLU A 101 -2.92 13.65 -3.04
N ASP A 102 -4.08 12.99 -3.03
CA ASP A 102 -4.68 12.49 -1.79
C ASP A 102 -3.74 11.54 -1.00
N SER A 103 -2.85 10.82 -1.70
CA SER A 103 -1.84 9.97 -1.04
C SER A 103 -0.69 10.78 -0.46
N LEU A 104 -0.23 11.81 -1.16
CA LEU A 104 0.87 12.68 -0.70
C LEU A 104 0.45 13.55 0.50
N THR A 105 -0.80 13.98 0.54
CA THR A 105 -1.31 14.86 1.62
C THR A 105 -1.22 14.23 3.00
N ILE A 106 -1.19 12.89 3.12
CA ILE A 106 -1.08 12.22 4.43
C ILE A 106 0.35 12.21 4.99
N LEU A 107 1.37 12.58 4.19
CA LEU A 107 2.75 12.67 4.67
C LEU A 107 2.90 13.67 5.82
N ALA A 108 2.27 14.85 5.71
CA ALA A 108 2.38 15.88 6.73
C ALA A 108 1.77 15.44 8.08
N PRO A 109 0.54 14.87 8.16
CA PRO A 109 0.01 14.27 9.38
C PRO A 109 0.89 13.19 9.98
N ILE A 110 1.43 12.26 9.14
CA ILE A 110 2.33 11.21 9.61
C ILE A 110 3.58 11.84 10.22
N HIS A 111 4.27 12.70 9.49
CA HIS A 111 5.51 13.34 9.94
C HIS A 111 5.31 14.10 11.25
N LYS A 112 4.31 14.98 11.31
CA LYS A 112 4.01 15.79 12.48
C LYS A 112 3.71 14.93 13.70
N SER A 113 2.82 13.95 13.56
CA SER A 113 2.41 13.11 14.68
C SER A 113 3.53 12.18 15.14
N TYR A 114 4.28 11.59 14.19
CA TYR A 114 5.38 10.69 14.50
C TYR A 114 6.51 11.41 15.24
N THR A 115 6.93 12.57 14.75
CA THR A 115 7.96 13.37 15.41
C THR A 115 7.55 13.84 16.81
N SER A 116 6.27 14.21 17.00
CA SER A 116 5.78 14.74 18.28
C SER A 116 5.56 13.65 19.34
N HIS A 117 5.24 12.41 18.96
CA HIS A 117 4.77 11.39 19.91
C HIS A 117 5.64 10.14 19.96
N CYS A 118 6.39 9.83 18.89
CA CYS A 118 7.15 8.58 18.84
C CYS A 118 8.62 8.75 19.29
N ASN A 119 9.07 9.95 19.63
CA ASN A 119 10.43 10.29 20.10
C ASN A 119 11.57 9.70 19.23
N THR A 120 11.29 9.47 17.95
CA THR A 120 12.24 8.89 16.98
C THR A 120 12.22 9.71 15.70
N SER A 121 13.35 9.69 14.97
CA SER A 121 13.44 10.32 13.66
C SER A 121 12.48 9.67 12.66
N CYS A 122 11.89 10.46 11.76
CA CYS A 122 11.08 9.98 10.64
C CYS A 122 11.91 9.41 9.48
N ASP A 123 13.23 9.29 9.62
CA ASP A 123 14.12 8.92 8.51
C ASP A 123 14.02 7.44 8.13
N LYS A 124 13.55 6.56 9.03
CA LYS A 124 13.48 5.12 8.77
C LYS A 124 12.21 4.52 9.34
N ILE A 125 11.08 4.84 8.74
CA ILE A 125 9.78 4.30 9.14
C ILE A 125 9.54 2.94 8.47
N ARG A 126 9.12 1.95 9.25
CA ARG A 126 8.51 0.72 8.75
C ARG A 126 7.01 0.95 8.65
N LEU A 127 6.53 1.11 7.41
CA LEU A 127 5.13 1.40 7.14
C LEU A 127 4.43 0.16 6.55
N VAL A 128 3.19 -0.09 6.96
CA VAL A 128 2.30 -1.05 6.30
C VAL A 128 1.06 -0.33 5.75
N ASP A 129 0.76 -0.54 4.47
CA ASP A 129 -0.49 -0.11 3.84
C ASP A 129 -1.46 -1.28 3.80
N VAL A 130 -2.52 -1.21 4.61
CA VAL A 130 -3.46 -2.32 4.83
C VAL A 130 -4.63 -2.26 3.85
N GLY A 131 -4.72 -3.27 3.00
CA GLY A 131 -5.70 -3.31 1.92
C GLY A 131 -5.33 -2.32 0.81
N THR A 132 -4.07 -2.28 0.46
CA THR A 132 -3.47 -1.29 -0.45
C THR A 132 -4.14 -1.20 -1.83
N GLY A 133 -4.84 -2.25 -2.26
CA GLY A 133 -5.57 -2.29 -3.53
C GLY A 133 -4.66 -2.11 -4.74
N ALA A 134 -4.73 -0.94 -5.36
CA ALA A 134 -3.87 -0.55 -6.47
C ALA A 134 -2.49 0.00 -6.02
N GLY A 135 -2.16 -0.05 -4.73
CA GLY A 135 -0.92 0.52 -4.21
C GLY A 135 -1.10 1.90 -3.57
N LEU A 136 -2.32 2.23 -3.16
CA LEU A 136 -2.69 3.56 -2.72
C LEU A 136 -3.17 3.56 -1.24
N PRO A 137 -2.50 4.29 -0.36
CA PRO A 137 -1.47 5.30 -0.60
C PRO A 137 -0.03 4.75 -0.61
N GLY A 138 0.22 3.49 -0.22
CA GLY A 138 1.53 2.96 0.15
C GLY A 138 2.62 3.09 -0.91
N LEU A 139 2.31 2.81 -2.20
CA LEU A 139 3.29 2.92 -3.27
C LEU A 139 3.71 4.38 -3.52
N VAL A 140 2.75 5.29 -3.46
CA VAL A 140 3.01 6.74 -3.59
C VAL A 140 3.88 7.24 -2.44
N LEU A 141 3.60 6.79 -1.22
CA LEU A 141 4.41 7.10 -0.04
C LEU A 141 5.83 6.54 -0.15
N ALA A 142 5.99 5.33 -0.69
CA ALA A 142 7.29 4.71 -0.91
C ALA A 142 8.14 5.47 -1.94
N ILE A 143 7.51 6.01 -2.99
CA ILE A 143 8.17 6.87 -3.97
C ILE A 143 8.59 8.20 -3.32
N ALA A 144 7.69 8.82 -2.57
CA ALA A 144 7.95 10.12 -1.93
C ALA A 144 8.94 10.05 -0.76
N ARG A 145 9.12 8.86 -0.16
CA ARG A 145 10.02 8.62 0.98
C ARG A 145 10.85 7.35 0.74
N PRO A 146 11.88 7.42 -0.09
CA PRO A 146 12.70 6.25 -0.44
C PRO A 146 13.45 5.66 0.76
N GLU A 147 13.61 6.42 1.85
CA GLU A 147 14.19 5.98 3.11
C GLU A 147 13.25 5.14 3.98
N TRP A 148 11.94 5.11 3.71
CA TRP A 148 10.98 4.29 4.43
C TRP A 148 10.93 2.87 3.89
N ASN A 149 10.69 1.89 4.75
CA ASN A 149 10.43 0.51 4.34
C ASN A 149 8.91 0.27 4.30
N VAL A 150 8.35 0.16 3.11
CA VAL A 150 6.90 0.08 2.91
C VAL A 150 6.48 -1.35 2.58
N THR A 151 5.52 -1.88 3.34
CA THR A 151 4.86 -3.15 3.08
C THR A 151 3.46 -2.88 2.51
N LEU A 152 3.20 -3.37 1.31
CA LEU A 152 1.88 -3.32 0.67
C LEU A 152 1.14 -4.62 0.98
N LEU A 153 0.13 -4.55 1.85
CA LEU A 153 -0.66 -5.71 2.25
C LEU A 153 -1.96 -5.79 1.43
N GLU A 154 -2.12 -6.85 0.66
CA GLU A 154 -3.28 -7.10 -0.19
C GLU A 154 -3.70 -8.58 -0.16
N SER A 155 -4.99 -8.84 -0.07
CA SER A 155 -5.52 -10.20 -0.01
C SER A 155 -5.74 -10.85 -1.39
N MET A 156 -6.01 -10.06 -2.42
CA MET A 156 -6.34 -10.52 -3.75
C MET A 156 -5.09 -10.76 -4.60
N ASN A 157 -4.86 -12.02 -5.00
CA ASN A 157 -3.68 -12.40 -5.79
C ASN A 157 -3.49 -11.55 -7.06
N LYS A 158 -4.55 -11.29 -7.81
CA LYS A 158 -4.47 -10.50 -9.03
C LYS A 158 -3.96 -9.07 -8.80
N ARG A 159 -4.31 -8.45 -7.65
CA ARG A 159 -3.81 -7.13 -7.27
C ARG A 159 -2.35 -7.20 -6.85
N CYS A 160 -1.94 -8.27 -6.13
CA CYS A 160 -0.54 -8.46 -5.79
C CYS A 160 0.35 -8.55 -7.03
N VAL A 161 -0.09 -9.26 -8.08
CA VAL A 161 0.63 -9.35 -9.36
C VAL A 161 0.80 -7.95 -10.00
N PHE A 162 -0.24 -7.12 -9.97
CA PHE A 162 -0.11 -5.72 -10.42
C PHE A 162 0.89 -4.93 -9.57
N LEU A 163 0.81 -5.07 -8.25
CA LEU A 163 1.71 -4.35 -7.33
C LEU A 163 3.19 -4.73 -7.55
N GLU A 164 3.47 -6.03 -7.71
CA GLU A 164 4.81 -6.52 -8.04
C GLU A 164 5.32 -5.96 -9.36
N HIS A 165 4.45 -5.90 -10.39
CA HIS A 165 4.78 -5.26 -11.66
C HIS A 165 5.07 -3.76 -11.48
N ALA A 166 4.22 -3.02 -10.77
CA ALA A 166 4.39 -1.59 -10.52
C ALA A 166 5.70 -1.29 -9.75
N VAL A 167 6.01 -2.09 -8.71
CA VAL A 167 7.26 -1.98 -7.95
C VAL A 167 8.48 -2.21 -8.84
N SER A 168 8.45 -3.25 -9.68
CA SER A 168 9.53 -3.55 -10.63
C SER A 168 9.71 -2.44 -11.66
N LEU A 169 8.61 -1.95 -12.24
CA LEU A 169 8.61 -0.90 -13.27
C LEU A 169 9.17 0.43 -12.74
N THR A 170 8.80 0.79 -11.51
CA THR A 170 9.26 2.04 -10.86
C THR A 170 10.64 1.91 -10.24
N GLY A 171 11.24 0.70 -10.21
CA GLY A 171 12.57 0.45 -9.67
C GLY A 171 12.68 0.69 -8.16
N LEU A 172 11.61 0.48 -7.41
CA LEU A 172 11.57 0.66 -5.95
C LEU A 172 12.21 -0.54 -5.24
N SER A 173 13.22 -0.28 -4.42
CA SER A 173 13.90 -1.28 -3.58
C SER A 173 13.41 -1.30 -2.12
N ASN A 174 12.63 -0.30 -1.73
CA ASN A 174 12.12 -0.09 -0.38
C ASN A 174 10.67 -0.59 -0.18
N VAL A 175 10.14 -1.36 -1.14
CA VAL A 175 8.76 -1.86 -1.12
C VAL A 175 8.74 -3.38 -1.09
N LYS A 176 7.89 -3.94 -0.21
CA LYS A 176 7.57 -5.36 -0.15
C LYS A 176 6.07 -5.57 -0.36
N VAL A 177 5.70 -6.38 -1.34
CA VAL A 177 4.30 -6.83 -1.52
C VAL A 177 4.08 -8.08 -0.67
N VAL A 178 3.02 -8.07 0.14
CA VAL A 178 2.63 -9.20 0.99
C VAL A 178 1.18 -9.57 0.70
N ARG A 179 1.00 -10.81 0.20
CA ARG A 179 -0.33 -11.35 0.01
C ARG A 179 -0.85 -11.96 1.31
N GLY A 180 -1.96 -11.45 1.82
CA GLY A 180 -2.60 -11.99 3.03
C GLY A 180 -3.77 -11.14 3.50
N ARG A 181 -4.51 -11.67 4.45
CA ARG A 181 -5.53 -10.92 5.17
C ARG A 181 -4.92 -10.30 6.42
N ALA A 182 -5.33 -9.07 6.73
CA ALA A 182 -4.84 -8.34 7.90
C ALA A 182 -5.11 -9.12 9.20
N GLU A 183 -6.24 -9.81 9.28
CA GLU A 183 -6.62 -10.62 10.45
C GLU A 183 -5.61 -11.76 10.68
N ASN A 184 -5.16 -12.45 9.64
CA ASN A 184 -4.17 -13.52 9.77
C ASN A 184 -2.79 -12.96 10.14
N LEU A 185 -2.38 -11.85 9.53
CA LEU A 185 -1.08 -11.25 9.78
C LEU A 185 -1.00 -10.60 11.16
N GLY A 186 -2.12 -10.09 11.69
CA GLY A 186 -2.20 -9.58 13.06
C GLY A 186 -1.93 -10.62 14.16
N HIS A 187 -1.97 -11.93 13.82
CA HIS A 187 -1.54 -13.02 14.69
C HIS A 187 -0.13 -13.56 14.40
N ASN A 188 0.44 -13.22 13.24
CA ASN A 188 1.77 -13.67 12.86
C ASN A 188 2.83 -12.80 13.53
N LEU A 189 3.71 -13.40 14.31
CA LEU A 189 4.77 -12.71 15.08
C LEU A 189 5.73 -11.89 14.21
N GLY A 190 5.88 -12.24 12.92
CA GLY A 190 6.69 -11.45 11.97
C GLY A 190 6.03 -10.15 11.50
N PHE A 191 4.74 -9.96 11.80
CA PHE A 191 3.97 -8.78 11.40
C PHE A 191 3.29 -8.08 12.58
N ARG A 192 2.84 -8.85 13.58
CA ARG A 192 2.17 -8.33 14.76
C ARG A 192 3.07 -7.35 15.50
N GLU A 193 2.58 -6.12 15.65
CA GLU A 193 3.27 -5.04 16.37
C GLU A 193 4.70 -4.76 15.85
N GLN A 194 4.92 -4.94 14.53
CA GLN A 194 6.22 -4.76 13.90
C GLN A 194 6.37 -3.43 13.15
N PHE A 195 5.27 -2.73 12.87
CA PHE A 195 5.30 -1.52 12.04
C PHE A 195 5.24 -0.24 12.90
N ASP A 196 6.00 0.76 12.48
CA ASP A 196 5.98 2.09 13.09
C ASP A 196 4.69 2.82 12.75
N VAL A 197 4.23 2.66 11.51
CA VAL A 197 3.01 3.29 10.99
C VAL A 197 2.21 2.29 10.18
N ALA A 198 0.91 2.18 10.47
CA ALA A 198 -0.05 1.57 9.55
C ALA A 198 -0.88 2.66 8.88
N VAL A 199 -1.08 2.52 7.57
CA VAL A 199 -2.00 3.38 6.82
C VAL A 199 -3.10 2.55 6.20
N ALA A 200 -4.28 3.15 6.00
CA ALA A 200 -5.37 2.54 5.24
C ALA A 200 -6.21 3.64 4.56
N ARG A 201 -6.67 3.36 3.32
CA ARG A 201 -7.55 4.25 2.56
C ARG A 201 -8.67 3.46 1.89
N ALA A 202 -9.91 3.92 2.07
CA ALA A 202 -11.10 3.38 1.37
C ALA A 202 -11.33 1.86 1.50
N VAL A 203 -10.87 1.24 2.60
CA VAL A 203 -11.00 -0.21 2.83
C VAL A 203 -12.31 -0.55 3.55
N ALA A 204 -12.60 0.14 4.66
CA ALA A 204 -13.76 -0.11 5.53
C ALA A 204 -14.05 1.08 6.45
N GLU A 205 -15.10 0.98 7.27
CA GLU A 205 -15.36 1.88 8.39
C GLU A 205 -14.22 1.85 9.43
N MET A 206 -14.06 2.95 10.16
CA MET A 206 -12.95 3.14 11.11
C MET A 206 -12.88 2.06 12.19
N ARG A 207 -14.02 1.59 12.73
CA ARG A 207 -14.04 0.51 13.73
C ARG A 207 -13.54 -0.83 13.19
N ILE A 208 -13.76 -1.11 11.91
CA ILE A 208 -13.22 -2.29 11.23
C ILE A 208 -11.71 -2.09 10.94
N LEU A 209 -11.34 -0.90 10.47
CA LEU A 209 -9.93 -0.56 10.21
C LEU A 209 -9.08 -0.60 11.48
N ALA A 210 -9.62 -0.19 12.63
CA ALA A 210 -8.92 -0.30 13.90
C ALA A 210 -8.48 -1.74 14.18
N GLU A 211 -9.37 -2.72 13.94
CA GLU A 211 -9.06 -4.13 14.16
C GLU A 211 -8.12 -4.72 13.09
N TYR A 212 -8.11 -4.18 11.86
CA TYR A 212 -7.19 -4.62 10.80
C TYR A 212 -5.78 -4.05 10.95
N CYS A 213 -5.66 -2.79 11.38
CA CYS A 213 -4.42 -2.04 11.33
C CYS A 213 -3.66 -2.04 12.66
N LEU A 214 -4.34 -1.79 13.79
CA LEU A 214 -3.70 -1.61 15.09
C LEU A 214 -2.94 -2.83 15.61
N PRO A 215 -3.36 -4.09 15.35
CA PRO A 215 -2.56 -5.26 15.71
C PRO A 215 -1.21 -5.36 15.01
N LEU A 216 -1.01 -4.64 13.90
CA LEU A 216 0.25 -4.59 13.15
C LEU A 216 1.18 -3.48 13.66
N VAL A 217 0.63 -2.45 14.32
CA VAL A 217 1.36 -1.28 14.83
C VAL A 217 2.02 -1.61 16.16
N ARG A 218 3.33 -1.31 16.28
CA ARG A 218 4.04 -1.43 17.55
C ARG A 218 3.51 -0.45 18.59
N VAL A 219 3.74 -0.71 19.87
CA VAL A 219 3.47 0.27 20.94
C VAL A 219 4.33 1.52 20.69
N GLY A 220 3.72 2.69 20.84
CA GLY A 220 4.31 3.98 20.49
C GLY A 220 4.30 4.30 18.99
N GLY A 221 3.71 3.46 18.13
CA GLY A 221 3.51 3.73 16.71
C GLY A 221 2.16 4.36 16.40
N LEU A 222 1.91 4.62 15.11
CA LEU A 222 0.71 5.32 14.65
C LEU A 222 -0.13 4.47 13.70
N PHE A 223 -1.45 4.62 13.79
CA PHE A 223 -2.36 4.24 12.74
C PHE A 223 -2.97 5.50 12.11
N VAL A 224 -2.90 5.62 10.78
CA VAL A 224 -3.41 6.77 10.02
C VAL A 224 -4.42 6.29 8.98
N ALA A 225 -5.69 6.66 9.17
CA ALA A 225 -6.75 6.38 8.22
C ALA A 225 -7.04 7.60 7.35
N ALA A 226 -6.91 7.46 6.02
CA ALA A 226 -7.30 8.49 5.07
C ALA A 226 -8.81 8.38 4.77
N LYS A 227 -9.58 9.39 5.17
CA LYS A 227 -11.03 9.44 5.06
C LYS A 227 -11.52 10.62 4.22
N GLY A 228 -12.80 10.59 3.88
CA GLY A 228 -13.49 11.70 3.21
C GLY A 228 -13.71 12.90 4.13
N HIS A 229 -14.61 13.76 3.71
CA HIS A 229 -15.02 14.93 4.47
C HIS A 229 -15.82 14.51 5.72
N ASP A 230 -15.54 15.17 6.84
CA ASP A 230 -16.24 15.05 8.12
C ASP A 230 -16.51 13.62 8.62
N PRO A 231 -15.46 12.90 9.05
CA PRO A 231 -15.60 11.54 9.61
C PRO A 231 -15.96 11.50 11.10
N GLN A 232 -16.50 12.58 11.70
CA GLN A 232 -16.66 12.70 13.15
C GLN A 232 -17.59 11.65 13.74
N GLU A 233 -18.70 11.32 13.07
CA GLU A 233 -19.61 10.26 13.51
C GLU A 233 -18.93 8.89 13.43
N GLU A 234 -18.22 8.62 12.34
CA GLU A 234 -17.47 7.39 12.16
C GLU A 234 -16.39 7.22 13.24
N VAL A 235 -15.72 8.31 13.62
CA VAL A 235 -14.73 8.32 14.69
C VAL A 235 -15.35 8.01 16.04
N ARG A 236 -16.46 8.68 16.40
CA ARG A 236 -17.19 8.39 17.66
C ARG A 236 -17.59 6.92 17.75
N ASN A 237 -18.11 6.36 16.66
CA ASN A 237 -18.50 4.96 16.60
C ASN A 237 -17.30 4.00 16.72
N ALA A 238 -16.08 4.46 16.41
CA ALA A 238 -14.88 3.64 16.44
C ALA A 238 -14.10 3.73 17.77
N GLU A 239 -14.43 4.64 18.68
CA GLU A 239 -13.66 4.85 19.92
C GLU A 239 -13.45 3.55 20.69
N ARG A 240 -14.51 2.77 20.89
CA ARG A 240 -14.46 1.48 21.59
C ARG A 240 -13.51 0.49 20.87
N ALA A 241 -13.59 0.41 19.55
CA ALA A 241 -12.74 -0.50 18.78
C ALA A 241 -11.26 -0.10 18.88
N VAL A 242 -10.96 1.20 18.78
CA VAL A 242 -9.61 1.75 18.94
C VAL A 242 -9.05 1.42 20.33
N GLN A 243 -9.82 1.66 21.40
CA GLN A 243 -9.42 1.35 22.78
C GLN A 243 -9.18 -0.15 23.00
N LEU A 244 -10.07 -1.02 22.47
CA LEU A 244 -9.91 -2.47 22.56
C LEU A 244 -8.64 -2.98 21.84
N MET A 245 -8.18 -2.28 20.82
CA MET A 245 -6.91 -2.58 20.13
C MET A 245 -5.70 -2.00 20.83
N GLY A 246 -5.86 -1.33 21.98
CA GLY A 246 -4.77 -0.74 22.77
C GLY A 246 -4.28 0.60 22.22
N ALA A 247 -5.16 1.40 21.64
CA ALA A 247 -4.84 2.70 21.08
C ALA A 247 -5.81 3.79 21.52
N SER A 248 -5.43 5.03 21.31
CA SER A 248 -6.25 6.22 21.51
C SER A 248 -6.30 7.08 20.25
N LEU A 249 -7.39 7.83 20.09
CA LEU A 249 -7.47 8.86 19.04
C LEU A 249 -6.56 10.02 19.42
N LEU A 250 -5.59 10.33 18.56
CA LEU A 250 -4.65 11.42 18.78
C LEU A 250 -5.16 12.73 18.19
N GLN A 251 -5.53 12.73 16.90
CA GLN A 251 -6.03 13.93 16.22
C GLN A 251 -6.79 13.62 14.93
N LEU A 252 -7.60 14.58 14.53
CA LEU A 252 -8.23 14.67 13.21
C LEU A 252 -7.55 15.81 12.44
N CYS A 253 -6.81 15.47 11.39
CA CYS A 253 -6.15 16.45 10.55
C CYS A 253 -7.00 16.70 9.31
N SER A 254 -7.56 17.90 9.17
CA SER A 254 -8.09 18.32 7.89
C SER A 254 -6.95 18.45 6.90
N VAL A 255 -7.07 17.76 5.78
CA VAL A 255 -6.06 17.77 4.71
C VAL A 255 -6.70 18.44 3.50
N GLU A 256 -6.02 19.46 2.97
CA GLU A 256 -6.47 20.11 1.75
C GLU A 256 -6.33 19.14 0.58
N SER A 257 -7.44 18.86 -0.08
CA SER A 257 -7.49 18.05 -1.29
C SER A 257 -8.00 18.93 -2.42
N GLN A 258 -7.34 18.87 -3.56
CA GLN A 258 -7.82 19.50 -4.80
C GLN A 258 -8.87 18.64 -5.51
N SER A 259 -9.24 17.52 -4.91
CA SER A 259 -10.28 16.64 -5.42
C SER A 259 -11.63 17.38 -5.46
N PRO A 260 -12.44 17.21 -6.52
CA PRO A 260 -13.78 17.77 -6.63
C PRO A 260 -14.73 17.32 -5.51
N TYR A 261 -14.33 16.32 -4.72
CA TYR A 261 -15.08 15.81 -3.56
C TYR A 261 -14.77 16.52 -2.24
N GLY A 262 -14.05 17.63 -2.27
CA GLY A 262 -13.78 18.49 -1.11
C GLY A 262 -12.66 17.98 -0.20
N LYS A 263 -12.64 18.53 1.00
CA LYS A 263 -11.59 18.27 2.01
C LYS A 263 -11.51 16.79 2.37
N ARG A 264 -10.28 16.33 2.64
CA ARG A 264 -9.98 15.01 3.18
C ARG A 264 -9.64 15.15 4.67
N THR A 265 -9.74 14.05 5.37
CA THR A 265 -9.37 14.00 6.79
C THR A 265 -8.45 12.82 7.03
N ALA A 266 -7.29 13.07 7.62
CA ALA A 266 -6.46 12.02 8.19
C ALA A 266 -6.82 11.84 9.67
N ILE A 267 -7.28 10.63 10.03
CA ILE A 267 -7.55 10.23 11.41
C ILE A 267 -6.28 9.57 11.93
N VAL A 268 -5.67 10.12 12.98
CA VAL A 268 -4.45 9.60 13.58
C VAL A 268 -4.75 9.01 14.94
N CYS A 269 -4.39 7.73 15.11
CA CYS A 269 -4.45 7.03 16.40
C CYS A 269 -3.03 6.69 16.86
N LEU A 270 -2.77 6.85 18.17
CA LEU A 270 -1.54 6.43 18.84
C LEU A 270 -1.74 5.05 19.48
N LYS A 271 -0.78 4.16 19.28
CA LYS A 271 -0.79 2.84 19.90
C LYS A 271 -0.18 2.94 21.30
N ASP A 272 -1.01 2.91 22.33
CA ASP A 272 -0.60 3.10 23.73
C ASP A 272 -0.16 1.80 24.40
N HIS A 273 -0.85 0.69 24.08
CA HIS A 273 -0.69 -0.60 24.72
C HIS A 273 -0.68 -1.75 23.69
N PRO A 274 -0.11 -2.93 24.02
CA PRO A 274 -0.20 -4.10 23.15
C PRO A 274 -1.67 -4.51 22.89
N THR A 275 -1.95 -4.90 21.64
CA THR A 275 -3.27 -5.45 21.30
C THR A 275 -3.49 -6.78 22.03
N PRO A 276 -4.65 -6.99 22.72
CA PRO A 276 -4.95 -8.26 23.36
C PRO A 276 -4.88 -9.44 22.37
N LYS A 277 -4.38 -10.60 22.82
CA LYS A 277 -4.12 -11.79 21.97
C LYS A 277 -5.35 -12.31 21.21
N LYS A 278 -6.57 -12.05 21.71
CA LYS A 278 -7.83 -12.43 21.04
C LYS A 278 -8.15 -11.60 19.80
N TYR A 279 -7.39 -10.53 19.53
CA TYR A 279 -7.54 -9.68 18.36
C TYR A 279 -6.31 -9.76 17.44
N PRO A 280 -6.52 -9.58 16.13
CA PRO A 280 -7.82 -9.42 15.47
C PRO A 280 -8.66 -10.71 15.54
N ARG A 281 -9.98 -10.58 15.40
CA ARG A 281 -10.89 -11.74 15.30
C ARG A 281 -10.71 -12.46 13.96
N ASP A 282 -11.28 -13.64 13.83
CA ASP A 282 -11.17 -14.49 12.63
C ASP A 282 -11.53 -13.73 11.34
N PRO A 283 -10.88 -14.08 10.21
CA PRO A 283 -11.08 -13.42 8.93
C PRO A 283 -12.56 -13.25 8.54
N GLY A 284 -12.93 -12.00 8.24
CA GLY A 284 -14.27 -11.60 7.88
C GLY A 284 -15.20 -11.29 9.06
N THR A 285 -14.86 -11.68 10.30
CA THR A 285 -15.64 -11.33 11.48
C THR A 285 -15.70 -9.82 11.74
N PRO A 286 -14.59 -9.07 11.64
CA PRO A 286 -14.63 -7.62 11.84
C PRO A 286 -15.60 -6.90 10.90
N ALA A 287 -15.69 -7.34 9.64
CA ALA A 287 -16.60 -6.75 8.66
C ALA A 287 -18.07 -7.12 8.87
N LYS A 288 -18.34 -8.34 9.35
CA LYS A 288 -19.72 -8.83 9.59
C LYS A 288 -20.31 -8.31 10.90
N MET A 289 -19.48 -8.20 11.92
CA MET A 289 -19.85 -7.78 13.27
C MET A 289 -18.82 -6.79 13.81
N PRO A 290 -18.83 -5.52 13.36
CA PRO A 290 -17.88 -4.51 13.83
C PRO A 290 -17.98 -4.31 15.35
N LEU A 291 -16.84 -3.96 16.00
CA LEU A 291 -16.75 -3.70 17.44
C LEU A 291 -17.46 -2.42 17.86
#